data_eed1ef19387a4cb6979e8b07d2f75055
#
_entry.id   eed1ef19387a4cb6979e8b07d2f75055
#
_cell.length_a   1.000
_cell.length_b   1.000
_cell.length_c   1.000
_cell.angle_alpha   90.00
_cell.angle_beta   90.00
_cell.angle_gamma   90.00
#
_symmetry.space_group_name_H-M   'P 1'
#
loop_
_entity.id
_entity.type
_entity.pdbx_description
1 polymer ?
#
loop_
_entity_poly.entity_id
_entity_poly.type
_entity_poly.pdbx_seq_one_letter_code
_entity_poly.pdbx_strand_id
1 'polypeptide(L)'
;MIEKEETMENKQDELKIMPRGAAPRSVRRGKNMIAVASGKGGVGKTWFSITLAHALSGYKQKTLLFDGDLGLANVDIQLGLMVKDDLGSVIAGSKTLNQVIHHCDKTRFDIIAGRSGSAGLASMPIGRLQILGEDLSLLASSYNKVILDMGAGVEKPVRILSSMAEKIIVLCTDEPTSLTDAYAFIKIMAMQYPKSDLNVVVNQANSIREGQRTYDTLLKACTNFLKINPPLLGIIRRDTRVRDAIRNQTPLINRFPTSEAAEDV
;
A
#
# COMPACT_ATOMS: atom_id res chain seq x y z
N MET A 1 -35.45 42.93 -29.80
CA MET A 1 -34.05 42.49 -30.04
C MET A 1 -33.22 42.91 -28.81
N ILE A 2 -33.69 42.60 -27.62
CA ILE A 2 -32.99 42.88 -26.35
C ILE A 2 -33.47 41.77 -25.40
N GLU A 3 -32.99 40.54 -25.52
CA GLU A 3 -33.32 39.44 -24.58
C GLU A 3 -32.38 38.23 -24.78
N LYS A 4 -31.12 38.44 -25.15
CA LYS A 4 -30.13 37.35 -25.34
C LYS A 4 -28.74 37.61 -24.76
N GLU A 5 -28.50 38.68 -24.05
CA GLU A 5 -27.17 38.97 -23.46
C GLU A 5 -27.02 38.75 -21.95
N GLU A 6 -28.11 38.49 -21.22
CA GLU A 6 -28.05 38.31 -19.76
C GLU A 6 -27.77 36.88 -19.26
N THR A 7 -27.58 35.91 -20.13
CA THR A 7 -27.43 34.49 -19.75
C THR A 7 -25.99 33.96 -19.85
N MET A 8 -24.97 34.75 -20.17
CA MET A 8 -23.58 34.30 -20.20
C MET A 8 -22.69 34.80 -19.05
N GLU A 9 -23.10 35.80 -18.31
CA GLU A 9 -22.30 36.32 -17.19
C GLU A 9 -22.50 35.56 -15.87
N ASN A 10 -23.57 34.77 -15.75
CA ASN A 10 -23.91 34.08 -14.50
C ASN A 10 -23.33 32.66 -14.36
N LYS A 11 -22.46 32.20 -15.28
CA LYS A 11 -21.78 30.89 -15.22
C LYS A 11 -20.30 30.91 -14.78
N GLN A 12 -19.74 32.10 -14.58
CA GLN A 12 -18.33 32.23 -14.14
C GLN A 12 -18.16 32.45 -12.63
N ASP A 13 -19.23 32.70 -11.89
CA ASP A 13 -19.16 32.99 -10.45
C ASP A 13 -19.40 31.77 -9.52
N GLU A 14 -19.75 30.60 -10.05
CA GLU A 14 -19.92 29.36 -9.26
C GLU A 14 -18.66 28.55 -9.03
N LEU A 15 -17.48 29.02 -9.44
CA LEU A 15 -16.17 28.44 -9.12
C LEU A 15 -15.56 29.04 -7.83
N LYS A 16 -16.38 29.58 -6.95
CA LYS A 16 -15.95 30.07 -5.63
C LYS A 16 -15.84 28.95 -4.64
N ILE A 17 -14.58 28.46 -4.52
CA ILE A 17 -13.92 28.16 -3.24
C ILE A 17 -14.66 27.17 -2.35
N MET A 18 -14.37 25.87 -2.56
CA MET A 18 -14.50 24.94 -1.44
C MET A 18 -13.65 25.48 -0.27
N PRO A 19 -14.19 25.57 0.96
CA PRO A 19 -13.41 25.97 2.11
C PRO A 19 -12.22 25.02 2.22
N ARG A 20 -11.01 25.57 2.34
CA ARG A 20 -9.81 24.81 2.69
C ARG A 20 -10.13 24.04 3.95
N GLY A 21 -10.42 22.74 3.80
CA GLY A 21 -10.62 21.85 4.92
C GLY A 21 -9.44 22.02 5.86
N ALA A 22 -9.69 22.03 7.17
CA ALA A 22 -8.67 22.13 8.20
C ALA A 22 -7.51 21.21 7.81
N ALA A 23 -6.29 21.74 7.80
CA ALA A 23 -5.11 20.98 7.51
C ALA A 23 -5.15 19.71 8.37
N PRO A 24 -4.94 18.52 7.80
CA PRO A 24 -4.98 17.30 8.58
C PRO A 24 -4.00 17.46 9.73
N ARG A 25 -4.46 17.22 10.97
CA ARG A 25 -3.59 17.19 12.15
C ARG A 25 -2.38 16.36 11.78
N SER A 26 -1.17 16.82 12.11
CA SER A 26 0.09 16.16 11.75
C SER A 26 0.03 14.69 12.17
N VAL A 27 -0.16 13.82 11.18
CA VAL A 27 -0.21 12.37 11.40
C VAL A 27 1.15 11.97 11.94
N ARG A 28 1.19 11.37 13.12
CA ARG A 28 2.42 10.89 13.73
C ARG A 28 2.88 9.68 12.91
N ARG A 29 3.99 9.82 12.20
CA ARG A 29 4.55 8.73 11.37
C ARG A 29 5.30 7.74 12.24
N GLY A 30 5.03 6.45 12.03
CA GLY A 30 5.83 5.39 12.62
C GLY A 30 7.16 5.27 11.86
N LYS A 31 8.28 5.52 12.54
CA LYS A 31 9.65 5.52 11.94
C LYS A 31 10.10 4.18 11.37
N ASN A 32 9.38 3.10 11.62
CA ASN A 32 9.70 1.74 11.17
C ASN A 32 8.57 1.13 10.32
N MET A 33 7.61 1.94 9.88
CA MET A 33 6.47 1.51 9.09
C MET A 33 6.74 1.72 7.61
N ILE A 34 6.48 0.70 6.80
CA ILE A 34 6.61 0.72 5.33
C ILE A 34 5.25 0.36 4.74
N ALA A 35 4.66 1.27 3.99
CA ALA A 35 3.43 0.98 3.26
C ALA A 35 3.75 0.47 1.86
N VAL A 36 3.11 -0.60 1.45
CA VAL A 36 3.15 -1.15 0.08
C VAL A 36 1.83 -0.81 -0.58
N ALA A 37 1.85 0.03 -1.58
CA ALA A 37 0.69 0.56 -2.26
C ALA A 37 0.80 0.43 -3.78
N SER A 38 -0.32 0.53 -4.48
CA SER A 38 -0.35 0.63 -5.94
C SER A 38 -1.63 1.34 -6.39
N GLY A 39 -1.58 1.98 -7.53
CA GLY A 39 -2.78 2.55 -8.14
C GLY A 39 -3.72 1.49 -8.72
N LYS A 40 -3.21 0.29 -9.08
CA LYS A 40 -3.95 -0.79 -9.76
C LYS A 40 -3.93 -2.09 -8.96
N GLY A 41 -5.03 -2.86 -9.03
CA GLY A 41 -5.10 -4.22 -8.52
C GLY A 41 -4.28 -5.20 -9.38
N GLY A 42 -3.87 -6.34 -8.78
CA GLY A 42 -3.19 -7.42 -9.52
C GLY A 42 -1.70 -7.21 -9.80
N VAL A 43 -1.10 -6.10 -9.38
CA VAL A 43 0.35 -5.84 -9.58
C VAL A 43 1.26 -6.64 -8.63
N GLY A 44 0.68 -7.42 -7.70
CA GLY A 44 1.43 -8.32 -6.80
C GLY A 44 1.78 -7.73 -5.44
N LYS A 45 1.06 -6.73 -4.95
CA LYS A 45 1.32 -6.09 -3.62
C LYS A 45 1.41 -7.09 -2.48
N THR A 46 0.35 -7.86 -2.25
CA THR A 46 0.27 -8.79 -1.11
C THR A 46 1.39 -9.82 -1.14
N TRP A 47 1.67 -10.40 -2.30
CA TRP A 47 2.80 -11.30 -2.45
C TRP A 47 4.13 -10.61 -2.11
N PHE A 48 4.34 -9.39 -2.61
CA PHE A 48 5.54 -8.61 -2.31
C PHE A 48 5.63 -8.28 -0.82
N SER A 49 4.55 -7.85 -0.20
CA SER A 49 4.47 -7.53 1.23
C SER A 49 4.83 -8.74 2.10
N ILE A 50 4.29 -9.92 1.78
CA ILE A 50 4.62 -11.20 2.43
C ILE A 50 6.10 -11.54 2.26
N THR A 51 6.62 -11.44 1.03
CA THR A 51 8.00 -11.81 0.71
C THR A 51 8.99 -10.85 1.38
N LEU A 52 8.71 -9.55 1.36
CA LEU A 52 9.51 -8.52 2.05
C LEU A 52 9.52 -8.74 3.57
N ALA A 53 8.36 -8.97 4.18
CA ALA A 53 8.26 -9.26 5.62
C ALA A 53 9.06 -10.53 5.98
N HIS A 54 8.99 -11.55 5.13
CA HIS A 54 9.73 -12.80 5.31
C HIS A 54 11.24 -12.59 5.18
N ALA A 55 11.70 -11.88 4.17
CA ALA A 55 13.12 -11.55 4.00
C ALA A 55 13.65 -10.78 5.22
N LEU A 56 12.94 -9.74 5.67
CA LEU A 56 13.32 -8.96 6.86
C LEU A 56 13.39 -9.83 8.13
N SER A 57 12.45 -10.75 8.33
CA SER A 57 12.50 -11.69 9.47
C SER A 57 13.69 -12.63 9.39
N GLY A 58 14.10 -13.02 8.18
CA GLY A 58 15.34 -13.78 7.91
C GLY A 58 16.60 -13.04 8.38
N TYR A 59 16.62 -11.72 8.29
CA TYR A 59 17.65 -10.83 8.85
C TYR A 59 17.47 -10.53 10.34
N LYS A 60 16.73 -11.36 11.07
CA LYS A 60 16.46 -11.21 12.53
C LYS A 60 15.73 -9.91 12.89
N GLN A 61 15.04 -9.31 11.95
CA GLN A 61 14.18 -8.16 12.23
C GLN A 61 12.83 -8.68 12.75
N LYS A 62 12.44 -8.30 13.97
CA LYS A 62 11.09 -8.58 14.46
C LYS A 62 10.10 -7.80 13.59
N THR A 63 9.36 -8.51 12.76
CA THR A 63 8.54 -7.92 11.70
C THR A 63 7.06 -8.21 11.93
N LEU A 64 6.22 -7.20 11.66
CA LEU A 64 4.76 -7.31 11.61
C LEU A 64 4.30 -7.03 10.18
N LEU A 65 3.44 -7.89 9.65
CA LEU A 65 2.68 -7.65 8.43
C LEU A 65 1.24 -7.32 8.80
N PHE A 66 0.80 -6.13 8.42
CA PHE A 66 -0.57 -5.65 8.60
C PHE A 66 -1.30 -5.69 7.26
N ASP A 67 -2.37 -6.49 7.16
CA ASP A 67 -3.23 -6.53 5.99
C ASP A 67 -4.23 -5.38 6.04
N GLY A 68 -3.88 -4.30 5.35
CA GLY A 68 -4.67 -3.07 5.23
C GLY A 68 -5.56 -3.03 3.99
N ASP A 69 -5.70 -4.13 3.24
CA ASP A 69 -6.71 -4.25 2.18
C ASP A 69 -8.08 -4.53 2.81
N LEU A 70 -8.74 -3.46 3.17
CA LEU A 70 -9.97 -3.48 3.97
C LEU A 70 -11.20 -4.06 3.24
N GLY A 71 -11.05 -4.41 1.98
CA GLY A 71 -12.14 -4.98 1.17
C GLY A 71 -11.87 -6.40 0.67
N LEU A 72 -10.62 -6.65 0.31
CA LEU A 72 -10.19 -7.88 -0.35
C LEU A 72 -8.93 -8.46 0.30
N ALA A 73 -8.89 -8.45 1.64
CA ALA A 73 -7.82 -9.04 2.43
C ALA A 73 -7.51 -10.48 1.98
N ASN A 74 -6.23 -10.80 1.83
CA ASN A 74 -5.82 -12.09 1.31
C ASN A 74 -4.43 -12.57 1.78
N VAL A 75 -3.84 -11.91 2.76
CA VAL A 75 -2.55 -12.34 3.36
C VAL A 75 -2.68 -13.72 4.00
N ASP A 76 -3.73 -13.95 4.77
CA ASP A 76 -4.05 -15.22 5.42
C ASP A 76 -4.27 -16.33 4.38
N ILE A 77 -4.99 -16.04 3.30
CA ILE A 77 -5.25 -16.99 2.21
C ILE A 77 -3.94 -17.39 1.53
N GLN A 78 -3.07 -16.43 1.19
CA GLN A 78 -1.79 -16.72 0.52
C GLN A 78 -0.81 -17.51 1.40
N LEU A 79 -0.94 -17.41 2.72
CA LEU A 79 -0.13 -18.14 3.69
C LEU A 79 -0.79 -19.45 4.17
N GLY A 80 -2.04 -19.71 3.79
CA GLY A 80 -2.80 -20.87 4.24
C GLY A 80 -3.06 -20.85 5.76
N LEU A 81 -3.31 -19.66 6.31
CA LEU A 81 -3.58 -19.46 7.72
C LEU A 81 -5.09 -19.47 7.98
N MET A 82 -5.48 -20.10 9.08
CA MET A 82 -6.84 -20.01 9.61
C MET A 82 -6.83 -19.07 10.81
N VAL A 83 -7.12 -17.81 10.57
CA VAL A 83 -7.18 -16.80 11.63
C VAL A 83 -8.58 -16.77 12.24
N LYS A 84 -8.66 -16.76 13.59
CA LYS A 84 -9.93 -16.65 14.32
C LYS A 84 -10.36 -15.20 14.48
N ASP A 85 -9.40 -14.34 14.72
CA ASP A 85 -9.58 -12.93 15.00
C ASP A 85 -8.82 -12.10 13.97
N ASP A 86 -9.46 -11.09 13.43
CA ASP A 86 -8.99 -10.28 12.33
C ASP A 86 -9.17 -8.79 12.62
N LEU A 87 -8.74 -7.95 11.72
CA LEU A 87 -8.90 -6.50 11.80
C LEU A 87 -10.38 -6.09 11.90
N GLY A 88 -11.31 -6.88 11.37
CA GLY A 88 -12.74 -6.66 11.53
C GLY A 88 -13.18 -6.67 12.98
N SER A 89 -12.60 -7.53 13.82
CA SER A 89 -12.85 -7.58 15.26
C SER A 89 -12.37 -6.33 15.99
N VAL A 90 -11.26 -5.74 15.55
CA VAL A 90 -10.74 -4.47 16.08
C VAL A 90 -11.67 -3.32 15.70
N ILE A 91 -12.12 -3.29 14.47
CA ILE A 91 -13.01 -2.24 13.96
C ILE A 91 -14.38 -2.31 14.61
N ALA A 92 -14.87 -3.50 14.90
CA ALA A 92 -16.10 -3.69 15.68
C ALA A 92 -15.95 -3.27 17.15
N GLY A 93 -14.72 -3.00 17.62
CA GLY A 93 -14.43 -2.63 19.01
C GLY A 93 -14.46 -3.79 19.98
N SER A 94 -14.51 -5.03 19.48
CA SER A 94 -14.53 -6.24 20.32
C SER A 94 -13.13 -6.68 20.74
N LYS A 95 -12.08 -6.26 20.01
CA LYS A 95 -10.69 -6.59 20.29
C LYS A 95 -9.76 -5.41 20.04
N THR A 96 -8.57 -5.45 20.64
CA THR A 96 -7.47 -4.54 20.39
C THR A 96 -6.55 -5.10 19.30
N LEU A 97 -5.67 -4.26 18.69
CA LEU A 97 -4.68 -4.74 17.72
C LEU A 97 -3.77 -5.84 18.30
N ASN A 98 -3.36 -5.72 19.56
CA ASN A 98 -2.53 -6.74 20.22
C ASN A 98 -3.21 -8.10 20.32
N GLN A 99 -4.54 -8.14 20.45
CA GLN A 99 -5.31 -9.38 20.62
C GLN A 99 -5.57 -10.13 19.31
N VAL A 100 -5.31 -9.49 18.16
CA VAL A 100 -5.52 -10.07 16.82
C VAL A 100 -4.21 -10.36 16.11
N ILE A 101 -3.09 -10.28 16.81
CA ILE A 101 -1.78 -10.67 16.28
C ILE A 101 -1.69 -12.19 16.21
N HIS A 102 -1.31 -12.69 15.05
CA HIS A 102 -1.03 -14.10 14.80
C HIS A 102 0.44 -14.28 14.45
N HIS A 103 1.13 -15.16 15.18
CA HIS A 103 2.48 -15.56 14.83
C HIS A 103 2.45 -16.59 13.69
N CYS A 104 3.26 -16.39 12.66
CA CYS A 104 3.37 -17.33 11.54
C CYS A 104 4.70 -18.08 11.64
N ASP A 105 4.68 -19.31 12.18
CA ASP A 105 5.87 -20.15 12.34
C ASP A 105 6.65 -20.39 11.03
N LYS A 106 5.92 -20.50 9.91
CA LYS A 106 6.51 -20.72 8.58
C LYS A 106 7.42 -19.59 8.13
N THR A 107 7.15 -18.36 8.56
CA THR A 107 7.82 -17.13 8.08
C THR A 107 8.53 -16.36 9.18
N ARG A 108 8.28 -16.70 10.44
CA ARG A 108 8.87 -16.07 11.63
C ARG A 108 8.53 -14.57 11.77
N PHE A 109 7.43 -14.13 11.19
CA PHE A 109 6.90 -12.79 11.41
C PHE A 109 5.46 -12.85 11.92
N ASP A 110 5.02 -11.78 12.56
CA ASP A 110 3.68 -11.63 13.07
C ASP A 110 2.75 -11.03 12.01
N ILE A 111 1.47 -11.37 12.07
CA ILE A 111 0.46 -10.93 11.10
C ILE A 111 -0.75 -10.38 11.84
N ILE A 112 -1.28 -9.27 11.36
CA ILE A 112 -2.66 -8.85 11.61
C ILE A 112 -3.40 -9.03 10.29
N ALA A 113 -4.27 -10.03 10.25
CA ALA A 113 -5.04 -10.35 9.07
C ALA A 113 -6.18 -9.35 8.87
N GLY A 114 -6.43 -8.99 7.63
CA GLY A 114 -7.61 -8.24 7.22
C GLY A 114 -8.85 -9.14 7.19
N ARG A 115 -9.99 -8.57 6.91
CA ARG A 115 -11.25 -9.30 6.74
C ARG A 115 -11.77 -9.17 5.32
N SER A 116 -11.81 -10.28 4.60
CA SER A 116 -12.42 -10.32 3.26
C SER A 116 -13.93 -10.10 3.33
N GLY A 117 -14.47 -9.33 2.36
CA GLY A 117 -15.92 -9.17 2.18
C GLY A 117 -16.61 -8.23 3.17
N SER A 118 -15.88 -7.49 3.99
CA SER A 118 -16.48 -6.50 4.88
C SER A 118 -16.57 -5.12 4.20
N ALA A 119 -17.76 -4.78 3.69
CA ALA A 119 -18.03 -3.42 3.18
C ALA A 119 -17.79 -2.30 4.23
N GLY A 120 -17.69 -2.67 5.51
CA GLY A 120 -17.55 -1.72 6.62
C GLY A 120 -16.23 -0.97 6.68
N LEU A 121 -15.18 -1.45 6.02
CA LEU A 121 -13.86 -0.83 6.08
C LEU A 121 -13.66 0.23 5.00
N ALA A 122 -14.16 0.00 3.80
CA ALA A 122 -14.14 1.01 2.74
C ALA A 122 -14.95 2.27 3.12
N SER A 123 -15.97 2.11 3.98
CA SER A 123 -16.85 3.18 4.47
C SER A 123 -16.49 3.69 5.87
N MET A 124 -15.33 3.31 6.42
CA MET A 124 -14.93 3.70 7.78
C MET A 124 -14.80 5.22 7.92
N PRO A 125 -15.42 5.82 8.96
CA PRO A 125 -15.23 7.24 9.25
C PRO A 125 -13.77 7.60 9.46
N ILE A 126 -13.34 8.77 8.98
CA ILE A 126 -11.94 9.24 9.04
C ILE A 126 -11.40 9.20 10.47
N GLY A 127 -12.20 9.60 11.45
CA GLY A 127 -11.78 9.58 12.85
C GLY A 127 -11.42 8.18 13.35
N ARG A 128 -12.12 7.15 12.91
CA ARG A 128 -11.76 5.75 13.24
C ARG A 128 -10.48 5.28 12.54
N LEU A 129 -10.27 5.69 11.28
CA LEU A 129 -9.02 5.42 10.57
C LEU A 129 -7.81 6.07 11.26
N GLN A 130 -8.00 7.28 11.80
CA GLN A 130 -6.96 7.98 12.55
C GLN A 130 -6.63 7.25 13.86
N ILE A 131 -7.63 6.83 14.62
CA ILE A 131 -7.45 6.04 15.84
C ILE A 131 -6.73 4.73 15.53
N LEU A 132 -7.17 3.99 14.51
CA LEU A 132 -6.51 2.76 14.07
C LEU A 132 -5.04 2.99 13.73
N GLY A 133 -4.73 4.10 13.05
CA GLY A 133 -3.36 4.45 12.71
C GLY A 133 -2.51 4.86 13.90
N GLU A 134 -3.09 5.53 14.91
CA GLU A 134 -2.43 5.86 16.17
C GLU A 134 -2.12 4.58 16.96
N ASP A 135 -3.10 3.67 17.09
CA ASP A 135 -2.92 2.37 17.75
C ASP A 135 -1.85 1.53 17.03
N LEU A 136 -1.86 1.53 15.69
CA LEU A 136 -0.85 0.84 14.89
C LEU A 136 0.53 1.46 15.07
N SER A 137 0.63 2.78 15.16
CA SER A 137 1.91 3.47 15.43
C SER A 137 2.46 3.16 16.83
N LEU A 138 1.58 2.98 17.82
CA LEU A 138 1.97 2.52 19.16
C LEU A 138 2.46 1.06 19.13
N LEU A 139 1.71 0.18 18.47
CA LEU A 139 2.08 -1.22 18.31
C LEU A 139 3.41 -1.38 17.55
N ALA A 140 3.64 -0.54 16.54
CA ALA A 140 4.87 -0.54 15.75
C ALA A 140 6.13 -0.35 16.58
N SER A 141 6.05 0.33 17.73
CA SER A 141 7.20 0.50 18.65
C SER A 141 7.75 -0.83 19.20
N SER A 142 6.96 -1.90 19.18
CA SER A 142 7.34 -3.25 19.64
C SER A 142 8.00 -4.10 18.55
N TYR A 143 8.16 -3.56 17.34
CA TYR A 143 8.72 -4.23 16.16
C TYR A 143 9.91 -3.46 15.59
N ASN A 144 10.80 -4.17 14.88
CA ASN A 144 11.85 -3.52 14.11
C ASN A 144 11.31 -2.97 12.79
N LYS A 145 10.39 -3.69 12.16
CA LYS A 145 9.72 -3.29 10.91
C LYS A 145 8.24 -3.67 10.93
N VAL A 146 7.42 -2.79 10.38
CA VAL A 146 5.99 -3.02 10.16
C VAL A 146 5.69 -2.76 8.69
N ILE A 147 5.22 -3.79 8.00
CA ILE A 147 4.82 -3.71 6.59
C ILE A 147 3.29 -3.57 6.55
N LEU A 148 2.82 -2.53 5.86
CA LEU A 148 1.40 -2.30 5.62
C LEU A 148 1.07 -2.72 4.18
N ASP A 149 0.39 -3.85 4.01
CA ASP A 149 -0.14 -4.26 2.70
C ASP A 149 -1.43 -3.49 2.43
N MET A 150 -1.36 -2.49 1.56
CA MET A 150 -2.49 -1.60 1.32
C MET A 150 -3.38 -2.10 0.18
N GLY A 151 -4.68 -1.81 0.23
CA GLY A 151 -5.57 -2.02 -0.91
C GLY A 151 -5.09 -1.28 -2.17
N ALA A 152 -5.60 -1.70 -3.33
CA ALA A 152 -5.31 -1.02 -4.59
C ALA A 152 -6.07 0.30 -4.71
N GLY A 153 -5.54 1.22 -5.51
CA GLY A 153 -6.22 2.47 -5.85
C GLY A 153 -5.83 3.65 -4.97
N VAL A 154 -6.65 4.68 -5.07
CA VAL A 154 -6.41 6.00 -4.44
C VAL A 154 -7.49 6.36 -3.41
N GLU A 155 -8.19 5.37 -2.91
CA GLU A 155 -9.27 5.56 -1.95
C GLU A 155 -8.76 6.21 -0.66
N LYS A 156 -9.65 6.90 0.04
CA LYS A 156 -9.29 7.69 1.22
C LYS A 156 -8.63 6.86 2.33
N PRO A 157 -9.10 5.65 2.68
CA PRO A 157 -8.43 4.80 3.67
C PRO A 157 -7.00 4.46 3.27
N VAL A 158 -6.77 4.07 2.00
CA VAL A 158 -5.43 3.74 1.48
C VAL A 158 -4.48 4.91 1.66
N ARG A 159 -4.90 6.12 1.28
CA ARG A 159 -4.08 7.34 1.39
C ARG A 159 -3.76 7.71 2.84
N ILE A 160 -4.75 7.66 3.73
CA ILE A 160 -4.58 7.99 5.14
C ILE A 160 -3.61 7.02 5.80
N LEU A 161 -3.84 5.71 5.68
CA LEU A 161 -2.97 4.70 6.29
C LEU A 161 -1.56 4.72 5.67
N SER A 162 -1.44 4.84 4.35
CA SER A 162 -0.13 4.98 3.71
C SER A 162 0.64 6.21 4.20
N SER A 163 -0.04 7.33 4.47
CA SER A 163 0.62 8.57 4.95
C SER A 163 1.21 8.46 6.35
N MET A 164 0.82 7.44 7.12
CA MET A 164 1.34 7.15 8.47
C MET A 164 2.66 6.40 8.43
N ALA A 165 3.00 5.78 7.31
CA ALA A 165 4.28 5.11 7.14
C ALA A 165 5.43 6.11 6.94
N GLU A 166 6.63 5.72 7.38
CA GLU A 166 7.86 6.45 7.09
C GLU A 166 8.16 6.42 5.59
N LYS A 167 8.04 5.23 5.00
CA LYS A 167 8.31 4.95 3.59
C LYS A 167 7.09 4.36 2.91
N ILE A 168 6.82 4.83 1.70
CA ILE A 168 5.75 4.29 0.85
C ILE A 168 6.38 3.69 -0.40
N ILE A 169 6.21 2.39 -0.60
CA ILE A 169 6.64 1.67 -1.79
C ILE A 169 5.45 1.59 -2.75
N VAL A 170 5.58 2.22 -3.90
CA VAL A 170 4.57 2.19 -4.96
C VAL A 170 4.95 1.10 -5.96
N LEU A 171 4.17 0.01 -5.98
CA LEU A 171 4.33 -1.07 -6.95
C LEU A 171 3.65 -0.71 -8.27
N CYS A 172 4.37 -0.93 -9.37
CA CYS A 172 3.83 -0.89 -10.73
C CYS A 172 4.38 -2.04 -11.59
N THR A 173 3.76 -2.26 -12.74
CA THR A 173 4.21 -3.19 -13.79
C THR A 173 4.41 -2.41 -15.09
N ASP A 174 4.90 -3.06 -16.13
CA ASP A 174 5.09 -2.50 -17.47
C ASP A 174 3.79 -2.20 -18.22
N GLU A 175 2.63 -2.62 -17.69
CA GLU A 175 1.34 -2.32 -18.29
C GLU A 175 1.05 -0.80 -18.27
N PRO A 176 0.64 -0.18 -19.40
CA PRO A 176 0.36 1.26 -19.49
C PRO A 176 -0.65 1.75 -18.42
N THR A 177 -1.69 0.95 -18.15
CA THR A 177 -2.68 1.27 -17.11
C THR A 177 -2.06 1.25 -15.70
N SER A 178 -1.18 0.31 -15.41
CA SER A 178 -0.46 0.25 -14.14
C SER A 178 0.42 1.48 -13.91
N LEU A 179 1.12 1.94 -14.95
CA LEU A 179 1.94 3.15 -14.89
C LEU A 179 1.10 4.41 -14.67
N THR A 180 -0.03 4.53 -15.39
CA THR A 180 -0.96 5.66 -15.22
C THR A 180 -1.53 5.71 -13.81
N ASP A 181 -1.93 4.57 -13.27
CA ASP A 181 -2.51 4.48 -11.93
C ASP A 181 -1.46 4.70 -10.84
N ALA A 182 -0.22 4.22 -11.04
CA ALA A 182 0.90 4.50 -10.14
C ALA A 182 1.23 6.00 -10.13
N TYR A 183 1.26 6.65 -11.29
CA TYR A 183 1.43 8.10 -11.39
C TYR A 183 0.31 8.85 -10.66
N ALA A 184 -0.96 8.43 -10.83
CA ALA A 184 -2.10 9.05 -10.15
C ALA A 184 -1.98 8.92 -8.62
N PHE A 185 -1.58 7.75 -8.11
CA PHE A 185 -1.32 7.53 -6.70
C PHE A 185 -0.21 8.47 -6.18
N ILE A 186 0.94 8.49 -6.86
CA ILE A 186 2.09 9.35 -6.52
C ILE A 186 1.67 10.82 -6.51
N LYS A 187 0.94 11.28 -7.53
CA LYS A 187 0.44 12.65 -7.63
C LYS A 187 -0.42 13.04 -6.43
N ILE A 188 -1.41 12.20 -6.09
CA ILE A 188 -2.32 12.49 -4.99
C ILE A 188 -1.57 12.50 -3.65
N MET A 189 -0.66 11.53 -3.42
CA MET A 189 0.14 11.48 -2.21
C MET A 189 1.06 12.69 -2.08
N ALA A 190 1.77 13.07 -3.14
CA ALA A 190 2.64 14.24 -3.15
C ALA A 190 1.89 15.56 -2.87
N MET A 191 0.67 15.69 -3.40
CA MET A 191 -0.16 16.88 -3.19
C MET A 191 -0.77 16.94 -1.79
N GLN A 192 -1.28 15.85 -1.27
CA GLN A 192 -1.99 15.81 0.02
C GLN A 192 -1.06 15.57 1.21
N TYR A 193 0.02 14.85 1.00
CA TYR A 193 0.99 14.47 2.03
C TYR A 193 2.43 14.73 1.55
N PRO A 194 2.82 16.00 1.36
CA PRO A 194 4.08 16.38 0.69
C PRO A 194 5.36 15.93 1.41
N LYS A 195 5.23 15.47 2.66
CA LYS A 195 6.35 14.90 3.43
C LYS A 195 6.49 13.37 3.26
N SER A 196 5.65 12.71 2.42
CA SER A 196 5.74 11.27 2.20
C SER A 196 7.01 10.90 1.46
N ASP A 197 7.72 9.88 1.95
CA ASP A 197 8.87 9.29 1.26
C ASP A 197 8.36 8.25 0.26
N LEU A 198 8.12 8.70 -0.98
CA LEU A 198 7.59 7.89 -2.07
C LEU A 198 8.73 7.21 -2.83
N ASN A 199 8.65 5.91 -2.96
CA ASN A 199 9.65 5.07 -3.63
C ASN A 199 8.95 4.13 -4.62
N VAL A 200 9.63 3.66 -5.65
CA VAL A 200 9.05 2.82 -6.70
C VAL A 200 9.70 1.44 -6.70
N VAL A 201 8.87 0.41 -6.86
CA VAL A 201 9.30 -0.94 -7.22
C VAL A 201 8.57 -1.33 -8.51
N VAL A 202 9.33 -1.75 -9.53
CA VAL A 202 8.78 -2.33 -10.75
C VAL A 202 8.70 -3.84 -10.57
N ASN A 203 7.49 -4.38 -10.60
CA ASN A 203 7.24 -5.81 -10.42
C ASN A 203 6.88 -6.48 -11.75
N GLN A 204 7.12 -7.79 -11.84
CA GLN A 204 6.81 -8.63 -12.99
C GLN A 204 7.54 -8.19 -14.29
N ALA A 205 8.71 -7.59 -14.18
CA ALA A 205 9.50 -7.21 -15.33
C ALA A 205 10.06 -8.47 -16.06
N ASN A 206 10.05 -8.48 -17.40
CA ASN A 206 10.63 -9.60 -18.15
C ASN A 206 12.17 -9.63 -18.05
N SER A 207 12.78 -8.48 -17.77
CA SER A 207 14.21 -8.34 -17.50
C SER A 207 14.47 -7.07 -16.67
N ILE A 208 15.63 -7.01 -16.02
CA ILE A 208 16.08 -5.78 -15.31
C ILE A 208 16.09 -4.57 -16.25
N ARG A 209 16.53 -4.76 -17.51
CA ARG A 209 16.56 -3.68 -18.51
C ARG A 209 15.17 -3.16 -18.85
N GLU A 210 14.18 -4.03 -18.98
CA GLU A 210 12.79 -3.61 -19.23
C GLU A 210 12.18 -2.95 -18.01
N GLY A 211 12.43 -3.49 -16.82
CA GLY A 211 12.01 -2.84 -15.57
C GLY A 211 12.59 -1.44 -15.42
N GLN A 212 13.85 -1.23 -15.78
CA GLN A 212 14.47 0.10 -15.79
C GLN A 212 13.76 1.06 -16.75
N ARG A 213 13.44 0.62 -17.96
CA ARG A 213 12.68 1.44 -18.93
C ARG A 213 11.28 1.81 -18.42
N THR A 214 10.63 0.86 -17.75
CA THR A 214 9.32 1.08 -17.12
C THR A 214 9.42 2.17 -16.04
N TYR A 215 10.41 2.07 -15.16
CA TYR A 215 10.68 3.09 -14.16
C TYR A 215 11.01 4.46 -14.79
N ASP A 216 11.89 4.50 -15.79
CA ASP A 216 12.28 5.75 -16.46
C ASP A 216 11.08 6.48 -17.06
N THR A 217 10.09 5.72 -17.57
CA THR A 217 8.83 6.27 -18.09
C THR A 217 8.01 6.93 -16.98
N LEU A 218 7.85 6.25 -15.84
CA LEU A 218 7.14 6.79 -14.68
C LEU A 218 7.89 8.00 -14.09
N LEU A 219 9.21 7.88 -13.93
CA LEU A 219 10.06 8.96 -13.40
C LEU A 219 9.95 10.22 -14.27
N LYS A 220 10.01 10.07 -15.60
CA LYS A 220 9.86 11.20 -16.54
C LYS A 220 8.54 11.92 -16.35
N ALA A 221 7.45 11.20 -16.16
CA ALA A 221 6.15 11.80 -15.87
C ALA A 221 6.15 12.54 -14.51
N CYS A 222 6.69 11.92 -13.46
CA CYS A 222 6.79 12.55 -12.13
C CYS A 222 7.67 13.82 -12.16
N THR A 223 8.82 13.76 -12.81
CA THR A 223 9.74 14.90 -12.93
C THR A 223 9.10 16.06 -13.72
N ASN A 224 8.49 15.75 -14.87
CA ASN A 224 7.95 16.77 -15.75
C ASN A 224 6.73 17.48 -15.16
N PHE A 225 5.81 16.73 -14.56
CA PHE A 225 4.52 17.28 -14.15
C PHE A 225 4.39 17.52 -12.64
N LEU A 226 5.08 16.73 -11.79
CA LEU A 226 4.98 16.87 -10.35
C LEU A 226 6.21 17.50 -9.70
N LYS A 227 7.32 17.62 -10.45
CA LYS A 227 8.62 18.13 -9.97
C LYS A 227 9.19 17.34 -8.80
N ILE A 228 8.94 16.03 -8.78
CA ILE A 228 9.48 15.08 -7.81
C ILE A 228 10.16 13.93 -8.51
N ASN A 229 11.11 13.29 -7.82
CA ASN A 229 11.90 12.19 -8.34
C ASN A 229 11.84 11.01 -7.36
N PRO A 230 10.72 10.24 -7.31
CA PRO A 230 10.64 9.09 -6.42
C PRO A 230 11.69 8.04 -6.84
N PRO A 231 12.60 7.61 -5.92
CA PRO A 231 13.68 6.70 -6.27
C PRO A 231 13.16 5.30 -6.58
N LEU A 232 13.90 4.59 -7.46
CA LEU A 232 13.74 3.16 -7.70
C LEU A 232 14.39 2.39 -6.56
N LEU A 233 13.63 1.55 -5.85
CA LEU A 233 14.16 0.65 -4.84
C LEU A 233 14.59 -0.69 -5.43
N GLY A 234 13.86 -1.20 -6.42
CA GLY A 234 14.17 -2.47 -7.04
C GLY A 234 13.31 -2.78 -8.25
N ILE A 235 13.75 -3.77 -9.00
CA ILE A 235 13.03 -4.36 -10.12
C ILE A 235 12.91 -5.86 -9.82
N ILE A 236 11.68 -6.35 -9.81
CA ILE A 236 11.39 -7.75 -9.54
C ILE A 236 11.04 -8.42 -10.87
N ARG A 237 11.82 -9.41 -11.24
CA ARG A 237 11.63 -10.18 -12.47
C ARG A 237 10.40 -11.07 -12.39
N ARG A 238 9.77 -11.29 -13.52
CA ARG A 238 8.64 -12.20 -13.65
C ARG A 238 9.11 -13.63 -13.44
N ASP A 239 8.54 -14.29 -12.43
CA ASP A 239 8.88 -15.66 -12.08
C ASP A 239 7.59 -16.50 -11.91
N THR A 240 7.50 -17.60 -12.65
CA THR A 240 6.33 -18.50 -12.58
C THR A 240 6.21 -19.18 -11.22
N ARG A 241 7.33 -19.34 -10.50
CA ARG A 241 7.39 -19.91 -9.14
C ARG A 241 6.60 -19.11 -8.12
N VAL A 242 6.40 -17.80 -8.35
CA VAL A 242 5.52 -16.96 -7.53
C VAL A 242 4.09 -17.49 -7.53
N ARG A 243 3.55 -17.78 -8.72
CA ARG A 243 2.18 -18.33 -8.83
C ARG A 243 2.06 -19.72 -8.21
N ASP A 244 3.10 -20.54 -8.36
CA ASP A 244 3.14 -21.86 -7.73
C ASP A 244 3.17 -21.75 -6.21
N ALA A 245 3.98 -20.88 -5.64
CA ALA A 245 4.04 -20.64 -4.21
C ALA A 245 2.68 -20.17 -3.65
N ILE A 246 2.02 -19.22 -4.32
CA ILE A 246 0.68 -18.73 -3.92
C ILE A 246 -0.35 -19.84 -3.98
N ARG A 247 -0.40 -20.66 -5.05
CA ARG A 247 -1.35 -21.76 -5.20
C ARG A 247 -1.18 -22.83 -4.11
N ASN A 248 0.05 -23.06 -3.70
CA ASN A 248 0.37 -24.02 -2.64
C ASN A 248 0.37 -23.39 -1.23
N GLN A 249 -0.06 -22.14 -1.11
CA GLN A 249 -0.14 -21.42 0.18
C GLN A 249 1.16 -21.54 0.99
N THR A 250 2.28 -21.40 0.28
CA THR A 250 3.62 -21.52 0.86
C THR A 250 4.42 -20.27 0.51
N PRO A 251 5.11 -19.64 1.47
CA PRO A 251 5.97 -18.49 1.20
C PRO A 251 7.03 -18.79 0.14
N LEU A 252 7.25 -17.86 -0.80
CA LEU A 252 8.19 -18.06 -1.92
C LEU A 252 9.59 -18.43 -1.43
N ILE A 253 10.11 -17.70 -0.43
CA ILE A 253 11.47 -17.92 0.09
C ILE A 253 11.63 -19.32 0.68
N ASN A 254 10.58 -19.90 1.31
CA ASN A 254 10.65 -21.26 1.82
C ASN A 254 10.62 -22.31 0.71
N ARG A 255 9.82 -22.07 -0.33
CA ARG A 255 9.61 -23.05 -1.41
C ARG A 255 10.69 -22.96 -2.49
N PHE A 256 11.09 -21.75 -2.83
CA PHE A 256 12.03 -21.45 -3.91
C PHE A 256 13.02 -20.34 -3.52
N PRO A 257 13.92 -20.59 -2.55
CA PRO A 257 14.78 -19.55 -1.97
C PRO A 257 15.75 -18.91 -2.99
N THR A 258 16.09 -19.62 -4.07
CA THR A 258 16.99 -19.16 -5.14
C THR A 258 16.23 -18.77 -6.41
N SER A 259 14.95 -18.47 -6.29
CA SER A 259 14.17 -17.97 -7.43
C SER A 259 14.53 -16.52 -7.72
N GLU A 260 14.50 -16.12 -9.00
CA GLU A 260 14.83 -14.74 -9.39
C GLU A 260 13.99 -13.72 -8.62
N ALA A 261 12.69 -13.98 -8.47
CA ALA A 261 11.81 -13.09 -7.72
C ALA A 261 12.09 -13.05 -6.21
N ALA A 262 12.64 -14.14 -5.62
CA ALA A 262 13.04 -14.14 -4.21
C ALA A 262 14.37 -13.39 -3.98
N GLU A 263 15.28 -13.46 -4.95
CA GLU A 263 16.56 -12.75 -4.91
C GLU A 263 16.39 -11.24 -5.16
N ASP A 264 15.37 -10.86 -5.93
CA ASP A 264 15.11 -9.47 -6.29
C ASP A 264 14.41 -8.68 -5.14
N VAL A 265 13.80 -9.36 -4.14
CA VAL A 265 13.16 -8.75 -2.96
C VAL A 265 14.13 -8.65 -1.79
#